data_8292b2d4c677b476ea6cf4cee894c33d
#
_entry.id   8292b2d4c677b476ea6cf4cee894c33d
#
_cell.length_a   1.000
_cell.length_b   1.000
_cell.length_c   1.000
_cell.angle_alpha   90.00
_cell.angle_beta   90.00
_cell.angle_gamma   90.00
#
_symmetry.space_group_name_H-M   'P 1'
#
loop_
_entity.id
_entity.type
_entity.pdbx_description
1 polymer ?
#
loop_
_entity_poly.entity_id
_entity_poly.type
_entity_poly.pdbx_seq_one_letter_code
_entity_poly.pdbx_strand_id
1 'polypeptide(L)'
;MALVKKTAIQATSVSSDGKSSAVTAREAEAQRKKARTLAKQQQAAERIATATGQLASGIAEASSAAEELKRASDQIASGAEEASSAAQESLSAFTQVGVSLTRQLQNAEASRGKGEACQTLIVRTSADVAGLIANVGVAAQRQLDSVRMVVELEKQAANIGDIVKAVARIADQTNLLALNAAIEAARAGKHGKGFAVVADEVRTLAETSEKSAKQIQELVGQIQKDVKSIADGINTSAKSIEEEVAKGKLITAQLEQIRLDAIEIVKGIQEIATNAGQSNVASQQALKGSQSIAAAAEEQSSAAEESAKTVAEQTQALAECEQAAQALSELAEDLKNSTDVAKSAEQVASASEESAAATNQIEKGLDVAQKRATVSAEKVVAIKNLLAENKSAINALITGVSTSADASRASIKQMNDLELVSRRIDKIVEAISTVSIQTNMLAVNGAIEAARAGEFGKGFVVVATDIRNLAHDSSENADSIKDLVKAVQDQIGVVGRDLNEIVISAVSEVEKAKATTADLVSIESDILVVEKGTAEILAASDEIAAAIAQVKKGIEQISAAATEADKAATEASSAAQQQSKGAEDLAAAIEEIASLADELQSAA
;
A
#
# COMPACT_ATOMS: atom_id res chain seq x y z
N MET A 1 -51.56 10.31 50.96
CA MET A 1 -51.94 11.54 51.73
C MET A 1 -53.04 12.22 50.93
N ALA A 2 -54.19 12.53 51.34
CA ALA A 2 -54.96 12.63 52.59
C ALA A 2 -56.41 12.25 52.25
N LEU A 3 -57.08 11.36 52.92
CA LEU A 3 -57.95 11.58 54.05
C LEU A 3 -58.85 12.80 53.96
N VAL A 4 -60.19 12.58 53.87
CA VAL A 4 -61.27 13.26 54.63
C VAL A 4 -62.55 12.45 54.43
N LYS A 5 -62.99 11.78 55.41
CA LYS A 5 -63.96 11.97 56.52
C LYS A 5 -65.45 11.74 56.15
N LYS A 6 -65.94 10.66 56.71
CA LYS A 6 -67.32 10.34 56.96
C LYS A 6 -68.04 11.43 57.79
N THR A 7 -69.28 11.68 57.47
CA THR A 7 -70.19 12.21 58.50
C THR A 7 -71.57 11.48 58.41
N ALA A 8 -71.93 10.87 59.49
CA ALA A 8 -73.21 10.22 59.72
C ALA A 8 -74.26 11.25 60.22
N ILE A 9 -75.52 11.10 59.85
CA ILE A 9 -76.62 11.73 60.55
C ILE A 9 -77.73 10.67 60.85
N GLN A 10 -78.11 10.68 62.07
CA GLN A 10 -78.99 9.78 62.78
C GLN A 10 -80.45 9.87 62.38
N ALA A 11 -81.13 8.72 62.59
CA ALA A 11 -82.56 8.55 62.60
C ALA A 11 -83.22 9.14 63.85
N THR A 12 -84.40 9.60 63.72
CA THR A 12 -85.31 9.74 64.82
C THR A 12 -86.66 9.14 64.46
N SER A 13 -87.10 8.21 65.31
CA SER A 13 -88.36 7.52 65.37
C SER A 13 -89.48 8.38 65.97
N VAL A 14 -90.74 8.25 65.50
CA VAL A 14 -91.94 8.46 66.33
C VAL A 14 -92.99 7.43 65.90
N SER A 15 -93.55 6.75 66.92
CA SER A 15 -94.61 5.74 66.91
C SER A 15 -96.00 6.38 67.04
N SER A 16 -97.04 5.74 66.59
CA SER A 16 -98.22 5.20 67.34
C SER A 16 -99.51 5.14 66.53
N ASP A 17 -100.07 3.98 66.61
CA ASP A 17 -101.46 3.57 66.94
C ASP A 17 -102.64 3.85 66.00
N GLY A 18 -103.37 2.74 65.76
CA GLY A 18 -104.80 2.73 65.80
C GLY A 18 -105.54 1.76 64.86
N LYS A 19 -106.00 0.69 65.36
CA LYS A 19 -106.93 -0.33 64.80
C LYS A 19 -108.23 0.29 64.25
N SER A 20 -108.65 -0.15 62.99
CA SER A 20 -110.09 -0.44 62.76
C SER A 20 -110.32 -0.96 61.31
N SER A 21 -111.09 -2.02 61.22
CA SER A 21 -111.96 -2.61 60.19
C SER A 21 -111.35 -3.52 59.14
N ALA A 22 -111.57 -4.84 59.41
CA ALA A 22 -111.06 -5.98 58.62
C ALA A 22 -111.93 -6.41 57.40
N VAL A 23 -112.87 -5.60 56.92
CA VAL A 23 -113.64 -5.98 55.71
C VAL A 23 -113.27 -5.11 54.48
N THR A 24 -112.98 -3.88 54.67
CA THR A 24 -112.42 -3.01 53.56
C THR A 24 -110.97 -3.32 53.23
N ALA A 25 -110.29 -4.06 54.10
CA ALA A 25 -108.91 -4.43 53.88
C ALA A 25 -108.71 -5.53 52.80
N ARG A 26 -109.67 -6.50 52.70
CA ARG A 26 -109.56 -7.59 51.71
C ARG A 26 -109.88 -7.15 50.27
N GLU A 27 -110.86 -6.25 50.05
CA GLU A 27 -111.10 -5.69 48.71
C GLU A 27 -110.00 -4.71 48.29
N ALA A 28 -109.50 -3.92 49.21
CA ALA A 28 -108.34 -3.05 48.94
C ALA A 28 -107.07 -3.86 48.73
N GLU A 29 -106.97 -5.01 49.42
CA GLU A 29 -105.84 -5.92 49.23
C GLU A 29 -105.90 -6.66 47.87
N ALA A 30 -107.11 -7.10 47.42
CA ALA A 30 -107.31 -7.69 46.10
C ALA A 30 -107.10 -6.65 44.98
N GLN A 31 -107.57 -5.41 45.14
CA GLN A 31 -107.29 -4.31 44.21
C GLN A 31 -105.78 -3.90 44.23
N ARG A 32 -105.17 -3.87 45.40
CA ARG A 32 -103.73 -3.63 45.52
C ARG A 32 -102.90 -4.78 44.91
N LYS A 33 -103.40 -6.03 45.05
CA LYS A 33 -102.76 -7.18 44.42
C LYS A 33 -102.88 -7.12 42.87
N LYS A 34 -104.12 -6.80 42.38
CA LYS A 34 -104.33 -6.57 40.94
C LYS A 34 -103.50 -5.39 40.39
N ALA A 35 -103.57 -4.26 41.14
CA ALA A 35 -102.77 -3.08 40.75
C ALA A 35 -101.24 -3.36 40.84
N ARG A 36 -100.83 -4.13 41.87
CA ARG A 36 -99.43 -4.59 41.95
C ARG A 36 -99.05 -5.57 40.81
N THR A 37 -99.99 -6.47 40.44
CA THR A 37 -99.76 -7.41 39.33
C THR A 37 -99.70 -6.66 37.98
N LEU A 38 -100.62 -5.71 37.74
CA LEU A 38 -100.62 -4.86 36.54
C LEU A 38 -99.39 -3.96 36.48
N ALA A 39 -99.00 -3.37 37.63
CA ALA A 39 -97.78 -2.57 37.72
C ALA A 39 -96.53 -3.42 37.49
N LYS A 40 -96.55 -4.66 38.03
CA LYS A 40 -95.47 -5.60 37.76
C LYS A 40 -95.42 -6.04 36.27
N GLN A 41 -96.60 -6.31 35.68
CA GLN A 41 -96.68 -6.63 34.24
C GLN A 41 -96.28 -5.46 33.37
N GLN A 42 -96.67 -4.24 33.72
CA GLN A 42 -96.30 -3.04 33.03
C GLN A 42 -94.76 -2.75 33.16
N GLN A 43 -94.25 -2.93 34.38
CA GLN A 43 -92.83 -2.81 34.66
C GLN A 43 -92.05 -3.92 34.00
N ALA A 44 -92.58 -5.13 33.90
CA ALA A 44 -91.95 -6.23 33.17
C ALA A 44 -91.97 -5.98 31.68
N ALA A 45 -93.07 -5.46 31.07
CA ALA A 45 -93.17 -5.10 29.70
C ALA A 45 -92.20 -3.93 29.31
N GLU A 46 -92.10 -2.93 30.16
CA GLU A 46 -91.12 -1.83 30.00
C GLU A 46 -89.69 -2.34 30.12
N ARG A 47 -89.43 -3.29 31.04
CA ARG A 47 -88.12 -3.92 31.19
C ARG A 47 -87.79 -4.80 30.01
N ILE A 48 -88.78 -5.57 29.50
CA ILE A 48 -88.59 -6.35 28.24
C ILE A 48 -88.34 -5.43 27.05
N ALA A 49 -89.13 -4.37 26.90
CA ALA A 49 -88.88 -3.41 25.81
C ALA A 49 -87.51 -2.72 25.90
N THR A 50 -87.12 -2.36 27.12
CA THR A 50 -85.81 -1.80 27.40
C THR A 50 -84.73 -2.83 27.13
N ALA A 51 -84.88 -4.05 27.60
CA ALA A 51 -83.93 -5.16 27.36
C ALA A 51 -83.83 -5.53 25.85
N THR A 52 -85.03 -5.53 25.16
CA THR A 52 -85.05 -5.76 23.71
C THR A 52 -84.33 -4.62 22.93
N GLY A 53 -84.55 -3.36 23.39
CA GLY A 53 -83.83 -2.22 22.82
C GLY A 53 -82.31 -2.30 23.10
N GLN A 54 -81.90 -2.69 24.26
CA GLN A 54 -80.53 -2.94 24.64
C GLN A 54 -79.96 -4.10 23.83
N LEU A 55 -80.73 -5.17 23.65
CA LEU A 55 -80.35 -6.32 22.79
C LEU A 55 -80.11 -5.90 21.33
N ALA A 56 -81.05 -5.14 20.76
CA ALA A 56 -80.92 -4.63 19.38
C ALA A 56 -79.69 -3.70 19.21
N SER A 57 -79.44 -2.85 20.21
CA SER A 57 -78.28 -1.98 20.26
C SER A 57 -76.97 -2.78 20.38
N GLY A 58 -76.96 -3.78 21.29
CA GLY A 58 -75.77 -4.65 21.47
C GLY A 58 -75.47 -5.49 20.25
N ILE A 59 -76.49 -6.00 19.52
CA ILE A 59 -76.32 -6.72 18.25
C ILE A 59 -75.75 -5.77 17.17
N ALA A 60 -76.25 -4.54 17.09
CA ALA A 60 -75.75 -3.58 16.12
C ALA A 60 -74.29 -3.15 16.38
N GLU A 61 -73.97 -2.93 17.70
CA GLU A 61 -72.61 -2.63 18.14
C GLU A 61 -71.65 -3.83 17.89
N ALA A 62 -72.08 -5.05 18.22
CA ALA A 62 -71.34 -6.27 18.00
C ALA A 62 -71.10 -6.56 16.46
N SER A 63 -72.11 -6.28 15.64
CA SER A 63 -71.99 -6.43 14.17
C SER A 63 -71.03 -5.39 13.58
N SER A 64 -71.08 -4.15 14.07
CA SER A 64 -70.08 -3.11 13.62
C SER A 64 -68.66 -3.47 14.05
N ALA A 65 -68.49 -3.97 15.30
CA ALA A 65 -67.20 -4.42 15.81
C ALA A 65 -66.67 -5.64 15.04
N ALA A 66 -67.53 -6.58 14.59
CA ALA A 66 -67.14 -7.70 13.77
C ALA A 66 -66.64 -7.27 12.37
N GLU A 67 -67.27 -6.24 11.76
CA GLU A 67 -66.78 -5.67 10.50
C GLU A 67 -65.44 -4.93 10.65
N GLU A 68 -65.22 -4.27 11.79
CA GLU A 68 -63.91 -3.64 12.09
C GLU A 68 -62.82 -4.69 12.33
N LEU A 69 -63.13 -5.76 13.08
CA LEU A 69 -62.23 -6.92 13.27
C LEU A 69 -61.86 -7.58 11.94
N LYS A 70 -62.82 -7.75 11.03
CA LYS A 70 -62.54 -8.32 9.71
C LYS A 70 -61.56 -7.45 8.94
N ARG A 71 -61.82 -6.13 8.90
CA ARG A 71 -60.93 -5.18 8.22
C ARG A 71 -59.52 -5.17 8.83
N ALA A 72 -59.44 -5.22 10.17
CA ALA A 72 -58.18 -5.29 10.88
C ALA A 72 -57.41 -6.60 10.54
N SER A 73 -58.09 -7.74 10.51
CA SER A 73 -57.48 -9.04 10.13
C SER A 73 -56.99 -9.04 8.69
N ASP A 74 -57.77 -8.49 7.74
CA ASP A 74 -57.34 -8.37 6.33
C ASP A 74 -56.09 -7.43 6.18
N GLN A 75 -56.02 -6.35 6.96
CA GLN A 75 -54.86 -5.46 6.99
C GLN A 75 -53.63 -6.15 7.60
N ILE A 76 -53.80 -6.90 8.69
CA ILE A 76 -52.71 -7.67 9.32
C ILE A 76 -52.18 -8.73 8.35
N ALA A 77 -53.04 -9.47 7.65
CA ALA A 77 -52.66 -10.48 6.67
C ALA A 77 -51.84 -9.85 5.50
N SER A 78 -52.35 -8.73 4.95
CA SER A 78 -51.65 -8.00 3.90
C SER A 78 -50.29 -7.45 4.36
N GLY A 79 -50.21 -6.86 5.56
CA GLY A 79 -48.98 -6.37 6.15
C GLY A 79 -47.98 -7.49 6.43
N ALA A 80 -48.43 -8.67 6.81
CA ALA A 80 -47.60 -9.85 7.01
C ALA A 80 -47.06 -10.39 5.69
N GLU A 81 -47.84 -10.43 4.60
CA GLU A 81 -47.35 -10.79 3.28
C GLU A 81 -46.29 -9.82 2.76
N GLU A 82 -46.49 -8.50 2.95
CA GLU A 82 -45.49 -7.51 2.60
C GLU A 82 -44.21 -7.66 3.43
N ALA A 83 -44.31 -7.89 4.73
CA ALA A 83 -43.19 -8.11 5.61
C ALA A 83 -42.41 -9.38 5.23
N SER A 84 -43.12 -10.49 4.93
CA SER A 84 -42.50 -11.74 4.46
C SER A 84 -41.73 -11.56 3.13
N SER A 85 -42.36 -10.87 2.17
CA SER A 85 -41.74 -10.55 0.88
C SER A 85 -40.47 -9.69 1.05
N ALA A 86 -40.54 -8.61 1.83
CA ALA A 86 -39.42 -7.73 2.13
C ALA A 86 -38.29 -8.45 2.91
N ALA A 87 -38.64 -9.38 3.81
CA ALA A 87 -37.69 -10.24 4.51
C ALA A 87 -36.97 -11.18 3.54
N GLN A 88 -37.68 -11.76 2.58
CA GLN A 88 -37.09 -12.64 1.54
C GLN A 88 -36.15 -11.89 0.61
N GLU A 89 -36.48 -10.64 0.20
CA GLU A 89 -35.59 -9.79 -0.55
C GLU A 89 -34.33 -9.44 0.27
N SER A 90 -34.50 -9.12 1.54
CA SER A 90 -33.40 -8.84 2.47
C SER A 90 -32.49 -10.04 2.65
N LEU A 91 -33.02 -11.27 2.76
CA LEU A 91 -32.26 -12.52 2.80
C LEU A 91 -31.39 -12.68 1.54
N SER A 92 -31.95 -12.43 0.36
CA SER A 92 -31.22 -12.48 -0.92
C SER A 92 -30.10 -11.44 -0.94
N ALA A 93 -30.41 -10.19 -0.55
CA ALA A 93 -29.42 -9.10 -0.53
C ALA A 93 -28.28 -9.36 0.47
N PHE A 94 -28.58 -9.84 1.70
CA PHE A 94 -27.54 -10.18 2.68
C PHE A 94 -26.71 -11.39 2.25
N THR A 95 -27.28 -12.33 1.54
CA THR A 95 -26.52 -13.43 0.93
C THR A 95 -25.53 -12.91 -0.11
N GLN A 96 -25.97 -11.99 -0.96
CA GLN A 96 -25.10 -11.33 -1.94
C GLN A 96 -23.99 -10.51 -1.26
N VAL A 97 -24.33 -9.76 -0.20
CA VAL A 97 -23.35 -9.04 0.63
C VAL A 97 -22.32 -10.01 1.21
N GLY A 98 -22.74 -11.16 1.78
CA GLY A 98 -21.84 -12.17 2.33
C GLY A 98 -20.86 -12.74 1.32
N VAL A 99 -21.32 -13.01 0.08
CA VAL A 99 -20.47 -13.47 -1.02
C VAL A 99 -19.45 -12.38 -1.40
N SER A 100 -19.89 -11.12 -1.52
CA SER A 100 -19.03 -9.99 -1.87
C SER A 100 -18.00 -9.70 -0.78
N LEU A 101 -18.37 -9.79 0.50
CA LEU A 101 -17.46 -9.66 1.64
C LEU A 101 -16.41 -10.78 1.69
N THR A 102 -16.81 -12.01 1.36
CA THR A 102 -15.87 -13.14 1.28
C THR A 102 -14.85 -12.92 0.17
N ARG A 103 -15.28 -12.46 -1.01
CA ARG A 103 -14.39 -12.08 -2.11
C ARG A 103 -13.47 -10.92 -1.74
N GLN A 104 -14.00 -9.90 -1.05
CA GLN A 104 -13.20 -8.78 -0.56
C GLN A 104 -12.12 -9.24 0.42
N LEU A 105 -12.44 -10.17 1.34
CA LEU A 105 -11.49 -10.75 2.28
C LEU A 105 -10.37 -11.51 1.55
N GLN A 106 -10.72 -12.36 0.57
CA GLN A 106 -9.75 -13.12 -0.23
C GLN A 106 -8.81 -12.19 -1.01
N ASN A 107 -9.36 -11.15 -1.64
CA ASN A 107 -8.55 -10.18 -2.37
C ASN A 107 -7.64 -9.37 -1.44
N ALA A 108 -8.13 -8.99 -0.26
CA ALA A 108 -7.32 -8.33 0.75
C ALA A 108 -6.17 -9.25 1.23
N GLU A 109 -6.43 -10.52 1.48
CA GLU A 109 -5.40 -11.49 1.89
C GLU A 109 -4.33 -11.71 0.82
N ALA A 110 -4.73 -11.88 -0.44
CA ALA A 110 -3.81 -12.00 -1.58
C ALA A 110 -2.96 -10.74 -1.75
N SER A 111 -3.59 -9.55 -1.68
CA SER A 111 -2.90 -8.26 -1.79
C SER A 111 -1.93 -8.03 -0.62
N ARG A 112 -2.30 -8.42 0.61
CA ARG A 112 -1.42 -8.38 1.78
C ARG A 112 -0.17 -9.23 1.57
N GLY A 113 -0.34 -10.49 1.14
CA GLY A 113 0.80 -11.38 0.87
C GLY A 113 1.74 -10.82 -0.20
N LYS A 114 1.20 -10.21 -1.26
CA LYS A 114 2.00 -9.55 -2.29
C LYS A 114 2.69 -8.28 -1.79
N GLY A 115 2.00 -7.49 -0.97
CA GLY A 115 2.60 -6.32 -0.33
C GLY A 115 3.77 -6.67 0.60
N GLU A 116 3.66 -7.72 1.40
CA GLU A 116 4.74 -8.23 2.27
C GLU A 116 5.94 -8.76 1.45
N ALA A 117 5.68 -9.49 0.36
CA ALA A 117 6.72 -9.94 -0.55
C ALA A 117 7.43 -8.75 -1.23
N CYS A 118 6.67 -7.74 -1.64
CA CYS A 118 7.19 -6.50 -2.20
C CYS A 118 8.10 -5.76 -1.19
N GLN A 119 7.70 -5.63 0.08
CA GLN A 119 8.53 -5.04 1.14
C GLN A 119 9.88 -5.77 1.28
N THR A 120 9.85 -7.10 1.26
CA THR A 120 11.07 -7.92 1.36
C THR A 120 12.00 -7.67 0.17
N LEU A 121 11.45 -7.60 -1.04
CA LEU A 121 12.20 -7.29 -2.26
C LEU A 121 12.80 -5.88 -2.23
N ILE A 122 12.03 -4.87 -1.79
CA ILE A 122 12.50 -3.49 -1.67
C ILE A 122 13.69 -3.39 -0.71
N VAL A 123 13.62 -4.05 0.46
CA VAL A 123 14.72 -4.06 1.44
C VAL A 123 15.98 -4.67 0.82
N ARG A 124 15.86 -5.81 0.14
CA ARG A 124 16.99 -6.46 -0.55
C ARG A 124 17.55 -5.55 -1.64
N THR A 125 16.70 -5.03 -2.51
CA THR A 125 17.09 -4.12 -3.60
C THR A 125 17.79 -2.87 -3.08
N SER A 126 17.30 -2.29 -1.96
CA SER A 126 17.94 -1.13 -1.32
C SER A 126 19.35 -1.45 -0.81
N ALA A 127 19.53 -2.63 -0.21
CA ALA A 127 20.86 -3.09 0.24
C ALA A 127 21.82 -3.32 -0.95
N ASP A 128 21.33 -3.94 -2.03
CA ASP A 128 22.13 -4.18 -3.24
C ASP A 128 22.55 -2.87 -3.91
N VAL A 129 21.65 -1.89 -4.02
CA VAL A 129 21.95 -0.55 -4.53
C VAL A 129 22.96 0.17 -3.62
N ALA A 130 22.81 0.11 -2.32
CA ALA A 130 23.75 0.71 -1.38
C ALA A 130 25.15 0.08 -1.51
N GLY A 131 25.23 -1.25 -1.63
CA GLY A 131 26.48 -1.97 -1.89
C GLY A 131 27.13 -1.56 -3.22
N LEU A 132 26.33 -1.47 -4.29
CA LEU A 132 26.79 -0.99 -5.59
C LEU A 132 27.40 0.41 -5.50
N ILE A 133 26.69 1.36 -4.87
CA ILE A 133 27.15 2.74 -4.70
C ILE A 133 28.48 2.78 -3.94
N ALA A 134 28.61 2.00 -2.86
CA ALA A 134 29.84 1.93 -2.07
C ALA A 134 31.01 1.42 -2.91
N ASN A 135 30.84 0.33 -3.69
CA ASN A 135 31.88 -0.26 -4.51
C ASN A 135 32.29 0.65 -5.67
N VAL A 136 31.32 1.30 -6.31
CA VAL A 136 31.56 2.29 -7.36
C VAL A 136 32.30 3.52 -6.80
N GLY A 137 31.97 3.95 -5.57
CA GLY A 137 32.71 5.00 -4.87
C GLY A 137 34.17 4.63 -4.58
N VAL A 138 34.44 3.38 -4.19
CA VAL A 138 35.83 2.88 -4.02
C VAL A 138 36.59 2.89 -5.35
N ALA A 139 35.93 2.52 -6.45
CA ALA A 139 36.55 2.58 -7.79
C ALA A 139 36.89 4.03 -8.19
N ALA A 140 36.03 4.99 -7.90
CA ALA A 140 36.30 6.42 -8.10
C ALA A 140 37.56 6.88 -7.34
N GLN A 141 37.65 6.50 -6.07
CA GLN A 141 38.81 6.85 -5.25
C GLN A 141 40.10 6.27 -5.80
N ARG A 142 40.08 4.99 -6.21
CA ARG A 142 41.26 4.36 -6.87
C ARG A 142 41.65 5.06 -8.16
N GLN A 143 40.67 5.52 -8.96
CA GLN A 143 41.00 6.32 -10.17
C GLN A 143 41.70 7.64 -9.80
N LEU A 144 41.26 8.35 -8.77
CA LEU A 144 41.93 9.57 -8.30
C LEU A 144 43.33 9.29 -7.79
N ASP A 145 43.55 8.17 -7.13
CA ASP A 145 44.89 7.76 -6.71
C ASP A 145 45.79 7.43 -7.93
N SER A 146 45.22 6.79 -8.97
CA SER A 146 45.94 6.56 -10.25
C SER A 146 46.32 7.88 -10.93
N VAL A 147 45.47 8.93 -10.86
CA VAL A 147 45.86 10.27 -11.39
C VAL A 147 47.10 10.80 -10.68
N ARG A 148 47.19 10.67 -9.34
CA ARG A 148 48.38 11.10 -8.60
C ARG A 148 49.66 10.37 -9.05
N MET A 149 49.56 9.05 -9.33
CA MET A 149 50.67 8.27 -9.82
C MET A 149 51.05 8.67 -11.25
N VAL A 150 50.07 9.03 -12.07
CA VAL A 150 50.33 9.53 -13.46
C VAL A 150 50.99 10.92 -13.43
N VAL A 151 50.66 11.79 -12.49
CA VAL A 151 51.35 13.08 -12.29
C VAL A 151 52.81 12.88 -11.88
N GLU A 152 53.14 11.83 -11.10
CA GLU A 152 54.55 11.52 -10.79
C GLU A 152 55.32 11.01 -12.03
N LEU A 153 54.66 10.27 -12.94
CA LEU A 153 55.23 9.90 -14.22
C LEU A 153 55.59 11.13 -15.09
N GLU A 154 54.73 12.15 -15.13
CA GLU A 154 54.98 13.41 -15.83
C GLU A 154 56.26 14.07 -15.31
N LYS A 155 56.42 14.14 -14.00
CA LYS A 155 57.58 14.71 -13.34
C LYS A 155 58.88 13.94 -13.68
N GLN A 156 58.79 12.59 -13.63
CA GLN A 156 59.95 11.75 -13.98
C GLN A 156 60.33 11.89 -15.45
N ALA A 157 59.36 11.97 -16.35
CA ALA A 157 59.60 12.23 -17.76
C ALA A 157 60.26 13.61 -17.99
N ALA A 158 59.84 14.65 -17.25
CA ALA A 158 60.47 15.95 -17.32
C ALA A 158 61.95 15.90 -16.88
N ASN A 159 62.23 15.22 -15.76
CA ASN A 159 63.61 15.03 -15.27
C ASN A 159 64.50 14.32 -16.29
N ILE A 160 64.00 13.24 -16.94
CA ILE A 160 64.72 12.54 -18.02
C ILE A 160 65.01 13.54 -19.15
N GLY A 161 64.01 14.36 -19.55
CA GLY A 161 64.17 15.36 -20.58
C GLY A 161 65.31 16.36 -20.30
N ASP A 162 65.46 16.78 -19.07
CA ASP A 162 66.50 17.73 -18.66
C ASP A 162 67.87 17.09 -18.63
N ILE A 163 68.02 15.83 -18.19
CA ILE A 163 69.28 15.10 -18.21
C ILE A 163 69.71 14.82 -19.70
N VAL A 164 68.74 14.44 -20.55
CA VAL A 164 68.99 14.20 -21.97
C VAL A 164 69.49 15.47 -22.70
N LYS A 165 68.95 16.66 -22.34
CA LYS A 165 69.48 17.94 -22.83
C LYS A 165 70.95 18.17 -22.39
N ALA A 166 71.31 17.73 -21.19
CA ALA A 166 72.65 17.79 -20.70
C ALA A 166 73.59 16.85 -21.54
N VAL A 167 73.12 15.60 -21.78
CA VAL A 167 73.87 14.66 -22.65
C VAL A 167 74.04 15.18 -24.06
N ALA A 168 72.97 15.79 -24.64
CA ALA A 168 73.06 16.40 -25.94
C ALA A 168 74.13 17.51 -25.99
N ARG A 169 74.16 18.38 -24.97
CA ARG A 169 75.21 19.43 -24.83
C ARG A 169 76.60 18.85 -24.68
N ILE A 170 76.76 17.80 -23.89
CA ILE A 170 78.07 17.11 -23.75
C ILE A 170 78.50 16.51 -25.07
N ALA A 171 77.63 15.89 -25.83
CA ALA A 171 77.91 15.34 -27.13
C ALA A 171 78.32 16.44 -28.10
N ASP A 172 77.63 17.56 -28.13
CA ASP A 172 78.03 18.73 -29.00
C ASP A 172 79.39 19.28 -28.56
N GLN A 173 79.67 19.44 -27.28
CA GLN A 173 80.99 19.86 -26.80
C GLN A 173 82.07 18.87 -27.16
N THR A 174 81.82 17.56 -27.04
CA THR A 174 82.74 16.51 -27.41
C THR A 174 83.03 16.54 -28.93
N ASN A 175 81.97 16.77 -29.73
CA ASN A 175 82.09 16.92 -31.17
C ASN A 175 83.03 18.13 -31.56
N LEU A 176 82.81 19.28 -30.91
CA LEU A 176 83.60 20.47 -31.08
C LEU A 176 85.04 20.24 -30.62
N LEU A 177 85.27 19.58 -29.50
CA LEU A 177 86.63 19.24 -29.05
C LEU A 177 87.34 18.25 -29.99
N ALA A 178 86.62 17.25 -30.49
CA ALA A 178 87.09 16.27 -31.42
C ALA A 178 87.47 16.95 -32.77
N LEU A 179 86.66 17.90 -33.28
CA LEU A 179 86.94 18.69 -34.44
C LEU A 179 88.21 19.54 -34.25
N ASN A 180 88.33 20.21 -33.13
CA ASN A 180 89.52 20.98 -32.77
C ASN A 180 90.78 20.08 -32.71
N ALA A 181 90.63 18.87 -32.12
CA ALA A 181 91.71 17.88 -32.09
C ALA A 181 92.08 17.41 -33.49
N ALA A 182 91.13 17.17 -34.40
CA ALA A 182 91.34 16.79 -35.77
C ALA A 182 92.12 17.90 -36.58
N ILE A 183 91.69 19.16 -36.37
CA ILE A 183 92.39 20.31 -36.97
C ILE A 183 93.82 20.41 -36.47
N GLU A 184 94.07 20.28 -35.18
CA GLU A 184 95.41 20.36 -34.62
C GLU A 184 96.25 19.14 -35.01
N ALA A 185 95.66 17.95 -35.16
CA ALA A 185 96.32 16.75 -35.68
C ALA A 185 96.75 16.92 -37.13
N ALA A 186 95.94 17.54 -37.97
CA ALA A 186 96.34 17.92 -39.33
C ALA A 186 97.46 18.91 -39.32
N ARG A 187 97.49 19.84 -38.37
CA ARG A 187 98.52 20.85 -38.19
C ARG A 187 99.87 20.27 -37.76
N ALA A 188 99.88 19.20 -36.98
CA ALA A 188 101.04 18.46 -36.52
C ALA A 188 101.68 17.54 -37.63
N GLY A 189 101.03 17.41 -38.76
CA GLY A 189 101.52 16.67 -39.93
C GLY A 189 101.79 15.19 -39.66
N LYS A 190 103.04 14.71 -39.95
CA LYS A 190 103.33 13.28 -39.75
C LYS A 190 103.24 12.78 -38.33
N HIS A 191 103.45 13.67 -37.37
CA HIS A 191 103.35 13.33 -35.93
C HIS A 191 101.92 13.29 -35.42
N GLY A 192 100.95 13.85 -36.16
CA GLY A 192 99.50 13.87 -35.76
C GLY A 192 98.65 12.74 -36.34
N LYS A 193 99.17 11.84 -37.19
CA LYS A 193 98.38 10.82 -37.90
C LYS A 193 97.57 9.92 -36.99
N GLY A 194 98.13 9.47 -35.85
CA GLY A 194 97.39 8.63 -34.88
C GLY A 194 96.27 9.41 -34.18
N PHE A 195 96.49 10.69 -33.87
CA PHE A 195 95.50 11.60 -33.29
C PHE A 195 94.32 11.91 -34.22
N ALA A 196 94.62 12.10 -35.52
CA ALA A 196 93.58 12.36 -36.50
C ALA A 196 92.53 11.23 -36.53
N VAL A 197 92.99 9.97 -36.49
CA VAL A 197 92.09 8.79 -36.45
C VAL A 197 91.27 8.75 -35.18
N VAL A 198 91.92 9.01 -34.03
CA VAL A 198 91.19 9.04 -32.75
C VAL A 198 90.16 10.19 -32.69
N ALA A 199 90.59 11.40 -33.22
CA ALA A 199 89.67 12.53 -33.24
C ALA A 199 88.47 12.31 -34.16
N ASP A 200 88.68 11.73 -35.36
CA ASP A 200 87.57 11.40 -36.27
C ASP A 200 86.63 10.34 -35.66
N GLU A 201 87.18 9.34 -34.99
CA GLU A 201 86.36 8.32 -34.32
C GLU A 201 85.58 8.91 -33.13
N VAL A 202 86.20 9.76 -32.27
CA VAL A 202 85.53 10.49 -31.22
C VAL A 202 84.44 11.39 -31.77
N ARG A 203 84.68 12.07 -32.90
CA ARG A 203 83.71 12.89 -33.61
C ARG A 203 82.48 12.06 -34.03
N THR A 204 82.66 10.91 -34.63
CA THR A 204 81.65 9.99 -35.09
C THR A 204 80.81 9.47 -33.89
N LEU A 205 81.48 9.14 -32.81
CA LEU A 205 80.81 8.71 -31.57
C LEU A 205 79.96 9.86 -30.91
N ALA A 206 80.54 11.11 -30.95
CA ALA A 206 79.81 12.29 -30.44
C ALA A 206 78.55 12.58 -31.27
N GLU A 207 78.67 12.55 -32.62
CA GLU A 207 77.52 12.69 -33.53
C GLU A 207 76.45 11.61 -33.27
N THR A 208 76.90 10.38 -33.05
CA THR A 208 76.00 9.25 -32.70
C THR A 208 75.29 9.48 -31.36
N SER A 209 76.00 9.98 -30.33
CA SER A 209 75.47 10.32 -29.05
C SER A 209 74.44 11.47 -29.10
N GLU A 210 74.75 12.55 -29.87
CA GLU A 210 73.88 13.67 -30.14
C GLU A 210 72.57 13.21 -30.81
N LYS A 211 72.69 12.37 -31.87
CA LYS A 211 71.50 11.78 -32.52
C LYS A 211 70.65 10.95 -31.57
N SER A 212 71.29 10.12 -30.76
CA SER A 212 70.64 9.30 -29.76
C SER A 212 69.89 10.17 -28.70
N ALA A 213 70.57 11.23 -28.24
CA ALA A 213 69.95 12.18 -27.30
C ALA A 213 68.74 12.90 -27.93
N LYS A 214 68.80 13.32 -29.19
CA LYS A 214 67.63 13.91 -29.89
C LYS A 214 66.49 12.91 -30.02
N GLN A 215 66.74 11.65 -30.34
CA GLN A 215 65.70 10.61 -30.37
C GLN A 215 65.04 10.39 -29.02
N ILE A 216 65.82 10.39 -27.94
CA ILE A 216 65.23 10.29 -26.58
C ILE A 216 64.40 11.53 -26.28
N GLN A 217 64.81 12.76 -26.63
CA GLN A 217 64.03 13.98 -26.45
C GLN A 217 62.62 13.88 -27.11
N GLU A 218 62.57 13.39 -28.34
CA GLU A 218 61.34 13.17 -29.09
C GLU A 218 60.43 12.16 -28.34
N LEU A 219 61.03 11.03 -27.91
CA LEU A 219 60.29 9.99 -27.16
C LEU A 219 59.81 10.48 -25.79
N VAL A 220 60.60 11.30 -25.08
CA VAL A 220 60.20 11.94 -23.81
C VAL A 220 59.06 12.92 -24.05
N GLY A 221 59.12 13.71 -25.14
CA GLY A 221 58.01 14.59 -25.52
C GLY A 221 56.73 13.80 -25.82
N GLN A 222 56.83 12.63 -26.41
CA GLN A 222 55.71 11.71 -26.61
C GLN A 222 55.16 11.21 -25.26
N ILE A 223 56.04 10.74 -24.36
CA ILE A 223 55.64 10.30 -23.01
C ILE A 223 54.87 11.40 -22.29
N GLN A 224 55.37 12.64 -22.28
CA GLN A 224 54.69 13.76 -21.60
C GLN A 224 53.29 14.00 -22.16
N LYS A 225 53.12 13.94 -23.48
CA LYS A 225 51.84 14.10 -24.15
C LYS A 225 50.87 12.96 -23.78
N ASP A 226 51.35 11.72 -23.82
CA ASP A 226 50.56 10.54 -23.55
C ASP A 226 50.14 10.48 -22.08
N VAL A 227 51.03 10.76 -21.13
CA VAL A 227 50.78 10.88 -19.69
C VAL A 227 49.68 11.91 -19.39
N LYS A 228 49.74 13.08 -20.03
CA LYS A 228 48.71 14.10 -19.90
C LYS A 228 47.34 13.60 -20.41
N SER A 229 47.34 12.98 -21.59
CA SER A 229 46.09 12.40 -22.14
C SER A 229 45.49 11.32 -21.22
N ILE A 230 46.31 10.48 -20.63
CA ILE A 230 45.90 9.44 -19.66
C ILE A 230 45.33 10.11 -18.41
N ALA A 231 46.01 11.11 -17.85
CA ALA A 231 45.52 11.82 -16.67
C ALA A 231 44.15 12.47 -16.91
N ASP A 232 43.96 13.13 -18.05
CA ASP A 232 42.71 13.75 -18.46
C ASP A 232 41.58 12.70 -18.62
N GLY A 233 41.91 11.55 -19.25
CA GLY A 233 40.96 10.43 -19.41
C GLY A 233 40.51 9.86 -18.07
N ILE A 234 41.44 9.59 -17.15
CA ILE A 234 41.15 9.05 -15.82
C ILE A 234 40.35 10.07 -15.00
N ASN A 235 40.70 11.36 -15.02
CA ASN A 235 39.95 12.42 -14.33
C ASN A 235 38.53 12.53 -14.83
N THR A 236 38.32 12.50 -16.15
CA THR A 236 36.99 12.55 -16.74
C THR A 236 36.15 11.34 -16.28
N SER A 237 36.77 10.17 -16.30
CA SER A 237 36.11 8.94 -15.80
C SER A 237 35.76 9.02 -14.32
N ALA A 238 36.68 9.47 -13.48
CA ALA A 238 36.43 9.63 -12.03
C ALA A 238 35.28 10.60 -11.75
N LYS A 239 35.23 11.73 -12.43
CA LYS A 239 34.16 12.71 -12.29
C LYS A 239 32.80 12.15 -12.71
N SER A 240 32.73 11.41 -13.82
CA SER A 240 31.51 10.75 -14.26
C SER A 240 31.01 9.74 -13.21
N ILE A 241 31.90 9.01 -12.57
CA ILE A 241 31.56 8.07 -11.51
C ILE A 241 31.02 8.80 -10.27
N GLU A 242 31.64 9.92 -9.86
CA GLU A 242 31.15 10.73 -8.73
C GLU A 242 29.71 11.20 -8.96
N GLU A 243 29.40 11.65 -10.19
CA GLU A 243 28.04 12.05 -10.56
C GLU A 243 27.06 10.88 -10.48
N GLU A 244 27.45 9.68 -10.93
CA GLU A 244 26.61 8.47 -10.85
C GLU A 244 26.43 7.99 -9.41
N VAL A 245 27.44 8.11 -8.53
CA VAL A 245 27.31 7.84 -7.09
C VAL A 245 26.29 8.78 -6.44
N ALA A 246 26.28 10.06 -6.82
CA ALA A 246 25.28 11.02 -6.33
C ALA A 246 23.85 10.63 -6.76
N LYS A 247 23.66 10.23 -8.02
CA LYS A 247 22.38 9.70 -8.52
C LYS A 247 21.97 8.43 -7.77
N GLY A 248 22.92 7.52 -7.52
CA GLY A 248 22.68 6.30 -6.75
C GLY A 248 22.14 6.55 -5.36
N LYS A 249 22.63 7.56 -4.64
CA LYS A 249 22.10 7.97 -3.33
C LYS A 249 20.63 8.41 -3.41
N LEU A 250 20.24 9.08 -4.50
CA LEU A 250 18.84 9.44 -4.73
C LEU A 250 17.96 8.19 -4.89
N ILE A 251 18.44 7.18 -5.63
CA ILE A 251 17.74 5.89 -5.79
C ILE A 251 17.47 5.26 -4.42
N THR A 252 18.47 5.24 -3.53
CA THR A 252 18.31 4.69 -2.18
C THR A 252 17.23 5.43 -1.38
N ALA A 253 17.18 6.75 -1.46
CA ALA A 253 16.15 7.56 -0.81
C ALA A 253 14.74 7.27 -1.38
N GLN A 254 14.63 7.12 -2.70
CA GLN A 254 13.36 6.77 -3.36
C GLN A 254 12.90 5.35 -2.99
N LEU A 255 13.80 4.38 -2.89
CA LEU A 255 13.48 3.02 -2.43
C LEU A 255 12.98 3.01 -0.98
N GLU A 256 13.54 3.87 -0.11
CA GLU A 256 13.03 4.03 1.26
C GLU A 256 11.61 4.60 1.26
N GLN A 257 11.31 5.58 0.38
CA GLN A 257 9.94 6.09 0.24
C GLN A 257 8.98 4.99 -0.25
N ILE A 258 9.39 4.22 -1.25
CA ILE A 258 8.60 3.06 -1.74
C ILE A 258 8.34 2.06 -0.60
N ARG A 259 9.36 1.80 0.25
CA ARG A 259 9.22 0.91 1.41
C ARG A 259 8.18 1.42 2.40
N LEU A 260 8.19 2.72 2.70
CA LEU A 260 7.21 3.34 3.60
C LEU A 260 5.79 3.28 3.02
N ASP A 261 5.65 3.57 1.73
CA ASP A 261 4.36 3.50 1.03
C ASP A 261 3.82 2.07 0.99
N ALA A 262 4.69 1.07 0.78
CA ALA A 262 4.31 -0.34 0.81
C ALA A 262 3.86 -0.80 2.22
N ILE A 263 4.46 -0.28 3.29
CA ILE A 263 4.02 -0.53 4.67
C ILE A 263 2.61 0.05 4.89
N GLU A 264 2.36 1.26 4.42
CA GLU A 264 1.05 1.90 4.55
C GLU A 264 -0.04 1.14 3.77
N ILE A 265 0.28 0.66 2.57
CA ILE A 265 -0.62 -0.20 1.80
C ILE A 265 -0.96 -1.48 2.57
N VAL A 266 0.04 -2.22 3.07
CA VAL A 266 -0.19 -3.47 3.83
C VAL A 266 -1.04 -3.21 5.07
N LYS A 267 -0.79 -2.10 5.79
CA LYS A 267 -1.62 -1.68 6.92
C LYS A 267 -3.07 -1.40 6.50
N GLY A 268 -3.26 -0.65 5.41
CA GLY A 268 -4.59 -0.36 4.87
C GLY A 268 -5.36 -1.63 4.46
N ILE A 269 -4.67 -2.57 3.81
CA ILE A 269 -5.23 -3.87 3.44
C ILE A 269 -5.64 -4.68 4.68
N GLN A 270 -4.82 -4.67 5.73
CA GLN A 270 -5.16 -5.34 7.00
C GLN A 270 -6.42 -4.75 7.66
N GLU A 271 -6.59 -3.43 7.60
CA GLU A 271 -7.79 -2.75 8.08
C GLU A 271 -9.02 -3.13 7.22
N ILE A 272 -8.85 -3.23 5.90
CA ILE A 272 -9.90 -3.72 4.98
C ILE A 272 -10.32 -5.13 5.35
N ALA A 273 -9.38 -6.06 5.55
CA ALA A 273 -9.67 -7.43 5.92
C ALA A 273 -10.42 -7.51 7.27
N THR A 274 -10.00 -6.72 8.25
CA THR A 274 -10.65 -6.66 9.56
C THR A 274 -12.08 -6.15 9.44
N ASN A 275 -12.30 -5.07 8.69
CA ASN A 275 -13.63 -4.49 8.47
C ASN A 275 -14.53 -5.42 7.67
N ALA A 276 -14.00 -6.10 6.65
CA ALA A 276 -14.75 -7.10 5.89
C ALA A 276 -15.18 -8.28 6.78
N GLY A 277 -14.30 -8.74 7.69
CA GLY A 277 -14.63 -9.75 8.67
C GLY A 277 -15.76 -9.31 9.63
N GLN A 278 -15.68 -8.09 10.17
CA GLN A 278 -16.72 -7.53 11.03
C GLN A 278 -18.05 -7.35 10.28
N SER A 279 -17.99 -6.86 9.04
CA SER A 279 -19.17 -6.71 8.18
C SER A 279 -19.79 -8.05 7.83
N ASN A 280 -18.99 -9.12 7.65
CA ASN A 280 -19.51 -10.46 7.43
C ASN A 280 -20.27 -11.00 8.64
N VAL A 281 -19.77 -10.76 9.86
CA VAL A 281 -20.50 -11.10 11.09
C VAL A 281 -21.81 -10.33 11.18
N ALA A 282 -21.80 -9.02 10.92
CA ALA A 282 -23.02 -8.19 10.90
C ALA A 282 -24.01 -8.66 9.81
N SER A 283 -23.53 -9.04 8.62
CA SER A 283 -24.36 -9.60 7.56
C SER A 283 -25.02 -10.93 7.97
N GLN A 284 -24.29 -11.82 8.64
CA GLN A 284 -24.86 -13.06 9.18
C GLN A 284 -25.91 -12.81 10.25
N GLN A 285 -25.72 -11.78 11.08
CA GLN A 285 -26.67 -11.39 12.09
C GLN A 285 -27.95 -10.81 11.47
N ALA A 286 -27.81 -9.98 10.44
CA ALA A 286 -28.92 -9.45 9.66
C ALA A 286 -29.68 -10.54 8.88
N LEU A 287 -28.96 -11.55 8.35
CA LEU A 287 -29.57 -12.77 7.76
C LEU A 287 -30.49 -13.47 8.76
N LYS A 288 -30.02 -13.71 9.99
CA LYS A 288 -30.84 -14.30 11.06
C LYS A 288 -32.03 -13.41 11.42
N GLY A 289 -31.84 -12.10 11.51
CA GLY A 289 -32.92 -11.15 11.72
C GLY A 289 -33.99 -11.24 10.64
N SER A 290 -33.60 -11.25 9.36
CA SER A 290 -34.53 -11.41 8.24
C SER A 290 -35.27 -12.76 8.27
N GLN A 291 -34.59 -13.85 8.65
CA GLN A 291 -35.24 -15.17 8.84
C GLN A 291 -36.27 -15.12 9.95
N SER A 292 -35.96 -14.45 11.08
CA SER A 292 -36.89 -14.29 12.17
C SER A 292 -38.12 -13.43 11.80
N ILE A 293 -37.91 -12.38 10.98
CA ILE A 293 -38.99 -11.56 10.44
C ILE A 293 -39.89 -12.38 9.52
N ALA A 294 -39.32 -13.18 8.60
CA ALA A 294 -40.11 -14.01 7.71
C ALA A 294 -40.97 -15.04 8.48
N ALA A 295 -40.41 -15.69 9.50
CA ALA A 295 -41.13 -16.62 10.36
C ALA A 295 -42.22 -15.93 11.17
N ALA A 296 -41.93 -14.77 11.76
CA ALA A 296 -42.94 -14.00 12.50
C ALA A 296 -44.07 -13.46 11.60
N ALA A 297 -43.75 -13.10 10.34
CA ALA A 297 -44.73 -12.68 9.36
C ALA A 297 -45.65 -13.84 8.93
N GLU A 298 -45.08 -15.06 8.75
CA GLU A 298 -45.88 -16.28 8.49
C GLU A 298 -46.85 -16.61 9.65
N GLU A 299 -46.34 -16.47 10.88
CA GLU A 299 -47.15 -16.66 12.11
C GLU A 299 -48.25 -15.60 12.20
N GLN A 300 -47.96 -14.35 11.87
CA GLN A 300 -48.89 -13.23 11.84
C GLN A 300 -50.00 -13.43 10.78
N SER A 301 -49.62 -13.87 9.55
CA SER A 301 -50.58 -14.15 8.49
C SER A 301 -51.55 -15.28 8.89
N SER A 302 -51.02 -16.37 9.47
CA SER A 302 -51.83 -17.49 9.95
C SER A 302 -52.80 -17.08 11.08
N ALA A 303 -52.35 -16.27 12.05
CA ALA A 303 -53.18 -15.74 13.12
C ALA A 303 -54.25 -14.78 12.59
N ALA A 304 -53.94 -13.96 11.57
CA ALA A 304 -54.90 -13.07 10.92
C ALA A 304 -55.97 -13.85 10.16
N GLU A 305 -55.61 -14.94 9.43
CA GLU A 305 -56.57 -15.83 8.74
C GLU A 305 -57.49 -16.52 9.72
N GLU A 306 -56.96 -17.02 10.87
CA GLU A 306 -57.75 -17.65 11.91
C GLU A 306 -58.72 -16.64 12.57
N SER A 307 -58.22 -15.41 12.84
CA SER A 307 -59.04 -14.30 13.34
C SER A 307 -60.17 -13.93 12.37
N ALA A 308 -59.87 -13.82 11.06
CA ALA A 308 -60.86 -13.52 10.02
C ALA A 308 -61.95 -14.64 9.93
N LYS A 309 -61.54 -15.90 10.05
CA LYS A 309 -62.47 -17.05 10.10
C LYS A 309 -63.39 -16.97 11.32
N THR A 310 -62.83 -16.70 12.51
CA THR A 310 -63.57 -16.59 13.75
C THR A 310 -64.55 -15.42 13.72
N VAL A 311 -64.13 -14.28 13.10
CA VAL A 311 -65.03 -13.13 12.87
C VAL A 311 -66.20 -13.49 11.93
N ALA A 312 -65.93 -14.29 10.87
CA ALA A 312 -66.98 -14.77 9.98
C ALA A 312 -67.96 -15.69 10.69
N GLU A 313 -67.48 -16.63 11.54
CA GLU A 313 -68.29 -17.50 12.37
C GLU A 313 -69.09 -16.69 13.42
N GLN A 314 -68.49 -15.63 13.98
CA GLN A 314 -69.12 -14.71 14.90
C GLN A 314 -70.23 -13.89 14.22
N THR A 315 -70.01 -13.42 13.00
CA THR A 315 -71.03 -12.69 12.21
C THR A 315 -72.20 -13.59 11.90
N GLN A 316 -71.96 -14.88 11.66
CA GLN A 316 -73.04 -15.89 11.50
C GLN A 316 -73.81 -16.16 12.81
N ALA A 317 -73.06 -16.26 13.93
CA ALA A 317 -73.67 -16.45 15.25
C ALA A 317 -74.52 -15.25 15.74
N LEU A 318 -74.09 -14.02 15.40
CA LEU A 318 -74.90 -12.78 15.65
C LEU A 318 -76.16 -12.74 14.78
N ALA A 319 -76.15 -13.41 13.62
CA ALA A 319 -77.36 -13.56 12.78
C ALA A 319 -78.35 -14.64 13.33
N GLU A 320 -77.82 -15.60 14.10
CA GLU A 320 -78.65 -16.67 14.73
C GLU A 320 -78.84 -16.42 16.22
N CYS A 321 -79.53 -15.38 16.59
CA CYS A 321 -79.70 -14.79 17.94
C CYS A 321 -80.10 -15.74 19.15
N GLU A 322 -80.06 -17.06 19.04
CA GLU A 322 -80.41 -18.05 20.10
C GLU A 322 -79.16 -18.74 20.77
N GLN A 323 -77.97 -18.44 20.38
CA GLN A 323 -76.74 -19.09 20.92
C GLN A 323 -75.78 -18.13 21.63
N ALA A 324 -76.20 -17.01 22.13
CA ALA A 324 -75.41 -15.96 22.74
C ALA A 324 -74.45 -16.40 23.89
N ALA A 325 -74.79 -17.46 24.64
CA ALA A 325 -73.95 -17.98 25.73
C ALA A 325 -72.72 -18.74 25.27
N GLN A 326 -72.76 -19.34 24.06
CA GLN A 326 -71.61 -20.07 23.49
C GLN A 326 -70.60 -19.12 22.86
N ALA A 327 -71.06 -17.97 22.33
CA ALA A 327 -70.22 -16.94 21.70
C ALA A 327 -69.25 -16.21 22.67
N LEU A 328 -69.56 -16.19 23.99
CA LEU A 328 -68.65 -15.56 24.98
C LEU A 328 -67.32 -16.32 25.15
N SER A 329 -67.36 -17.66 25.05
CA SER A 329 -66.15 -18.50 25.17
C SER A 329 -65.23 -18.35 23.93
N GLU A 330 -65.82 -18.24 22.71
CA GLU A 330 -65.08 -18.05 21.45
C GLU A 330 -64.48 -16.63 21.36
N LEU A 331 -65.17 -15.62 21.91
CA LEU A 331 -64.73 -14.24 22.01
C LEU A 331 -63.48 -14.11 22.89
N ALA A 332 -63.34 -14.92 23.96
CA ALA A 332 -62.13 -14.96 24.78
C ALA A 332 -60.92 -15.51 24.01
N GLU A 333 -61.13 -16.42 23.04
CA GLU A 333 -60.11 -16.99 22.15
C GLU A 333 -59.64 -15.98 21.10
N ASP A 334 -60.56 -15.15 20.55
CA ASP A 334 -60.22 -14.06 19.63
C ASP A 334 -59.40 -12.95 20.29
N LEU A 335 -59.68 -12.63 21.52
CA LEU A 335 -58.90 -11.67 22.30
C LEU A 335 -57.45 -12.18 22.50
N LYS A 336 -57.26 -13.49 22.69
CA LYS A 336 -55.99 -14.15 22.79
C LYS A 336 -55.22 -14.09 21.47
N ASN A 337 -55.87 -14.42 20.36
CA ASN A 337 -55.28 -14.38 19.01
C ASN A 337 -54.83 -12.96 18.62
N SER A 338 -55.64 -11.93 18.94
CA SER A 338 -55.26 -10.53 18.72
C SER A 338 -54.05 -10.11 19.57
N THR A 339 -53.91 -10.66 20.78
CA THR A 339 -52.74 -10.42 21.65
C THR A 339 -51.46 -11.07 21.08
N ASP A 340 -51.59 -12.27 20.48
CA ASP A 340 -50.46 -12.98 19.85
C ASP A 340 -50.01 -12.26 18.56
N VAL A 341 -50.91 -11.67 17.78
CA VAL A 341 -50.58 -10.81 16.64
C VAL A 341 -49.82 -9.56 17.08
N ALA A 342 -50.26 -8.86 18.12
CA ALA A 342 -49.56 -7.69 18.67
C ALA A 342 -48.15 -8.03 19.13
N LYS A 343 -47.98 -9.17 19.82
CA LYS A 343 -46.67 -9.68 20.25
C LYS A 343 -45.76 -10.01 19.08
N SER A 344 -46.28 -10.63 18.02
CA SER A 344 -45.52 -10.92 16.79
C SER A 344 -45.08 -9.63 16.07
N ALA A 345 -45.94 -8.61 16.03
CA ALA A 345 -45.61 -7.29 15.49
C ALA A 345 -44.46 -6.61 16.24
N GLU A 346 -44.49 -6.69 17.59
CA GLU A 346 -43.40 -6.17 18.45
C GLU A 346 -42.06 -6.90 18.18
N GLN A 347 -42.10 -8.23 17.98
CA GLN A 347 -40.94 -9.04 17.64
C GLN A 347 -40.37 -8.65 16.25
N VAL A 348 -41.23 -8.43 15.25
CA VAL A 348 -40.85 -7.96 13.92
C VAL A 348 -40.21 -6.57 13.98
N ALA A 349 -40.79 -5.64 14.77
CA ALA A 349 -40.23 -4.30 14.96
C ALA A 349 -38.83 -4.35 15.60
N SER A 350 -38.64 -5.15 16.64
CA SER A 350 -37.35 -5.34 17.32
C SER A 350 -36.29 -5.94 16.38
N ALA A 351 -36.65 -6.98 15.60
CA ALA A 351 -35.74 -7.59 14.62
C ALA A 351 -35.38 -6.61 13.49
N SER A 352 -36.27 -5.71 13.11
CA SER A 352 -36.04 -4.65 12.13
C SER A 352 -35.04 -3.61 12.65
N GLU A 353 -35.14 -3.19 13.92
CA GLU A 353 -34.19 -2.29 14.56
C GLU A 353 -32.78 -2.91 14.63
N GLU A 354 -32.68 -4.20 14.95
CA GLU A 354 -31.41 -4.93 15.01
C GLU A 354 -30.78 -5.05 13.61
N SER A 355 -31.58 -5.34 12.59
CA SER A 355 -31.17 -5.37 11.18
C SER A 355 -30.72 -4.00 10.68
N ALA A 356 -31.40 -2.91 11.08
CA ALA A 356 -30.99 -1.54 10.76
C ALA A 356 -29.65 -1.18 11.41
N ALA A 357 -29.43 -1.57 12.67
CA ALA A 357 -28.17 -1.37 13.36
C ALA A 357 -27.01 -2.12 12.67
N ALA A 358 -27.21 -3.39 12.29
CA ALA A 358 -26.24 -4.18 11.54
C ALA A 358 -25.92 -3.57 10.18
N THR A 359 -26.94 -3.09 9.45
CA THR A 359 -26.79 -2.40 8.17
C THR A 359 -25.95 -1.14 8.28
N ASN A 360 -26.17 -0.30 9.30
CA ASN A 360 -25.38 0.89 9.57
C ASN A 360 -23.92 0.56 9.92
N GLN A 361 -23.66 -0.59 10.56
CA GLN A 361 -22.30 -1.04 10.87
C GLN A 361 -21.57 -1.50 9.60
N ILE A 362 -22.26 -2.21 8.70
CA ILE A 362 -21.70 -2.60 7.39
C ILE A 362 -21.38 -1.34 6.57
N GLU A 363 -22.28 -0.33 6.53
CA GLU A 363 -22.07 0.93 5.82
C GLU A 363 -20.82 1.67 6.31
N LYS A 364 -20.60 1.75 7.63
CA LYS A 364 -19.37 2.34 8.19
C LYS A 364 -18.12 1.55 7.82
N GLY A 365 -18.18 0.21 7.88
CA GLY A 365 -17.09 -0.65 7.45
C GLY A 365 -16.75 -0.47 5.97
N LEU A 366 -17.76 -0.32 5.13
CA LEU A 366 -17.63 -0.08 3.69
C LEU A 366 -16.98 1.28 3.39
N ASP A 367 -17.39 2.36 4.06
CA ASP A 367 -16.76 3.68 3.93
C ASP A 367 -15.25 3.63 4.26
N VAL A 368 -14.88 2.91 5.32
CA VAL A 368 -13.47 2.70 5.67
C VAL A 368 -12.75 1.88 4.58
N ALA A 369 -13.37 0.80 4.07
CA ALA A 369 -12.79 -0.02 3.03
C ALA A 369 -12.56 0.77 1.74
N GLN A 370 -13.54 1.54 1.28
CA GLN A 370 -13.43 2.43 0.11
C GLN A 370 -12.32 3.46 0.26
N LYS A 371 -12.29 4.16 1.41
CA LYS A 371 -11.24 5.16 1.68
C LYS A 371 -9.85 4.55 1.67
N ARG A 372 -9.68 3.39 2.31
CA ARG A 372 -8.39 2.69 2.35
C ARG A 372 -7.98 2.16 0.99
N ALA A 373 -8.91 1.60 0.22
CA ALA A 373 -8.64 1.17 -1.15
C ALA A 373 -8.25 2.35 -2.05
N THR A 374 -8.92 3.50 -1.94
CA THR A 374 -8.56 4.72 -2.68
C THR A 374 -7.14 5.18 -2.35
N VAL A 375 -6.80 5.28 -1.06
CA VAL A 375 -5.43 5.64 -0.62
C VAL A 375 -4.41 4.63 -1.13
N SER A 376 -4.73 3.33 -1.08
CA SER A 376 -3.85 2.28 -1.61
C SER A 376 -3.65 2.42 -3.13
N ALA A 377 -4.70 2.75 -3.89
CA ALA A 377 -4.60 3.00 -5.33
C ALA A 377 -3.69 4.21 -5.64
N GLU A 378 -3.82 5.31 -4.89
CA GLU A 378 -2.93 6.48 -5.03
C GLU A 378 -1.47 6.12 -4.74
N LYS A 379 -1.22 5.33 -3.66
CA LYS A 379 0.13 4.87 -3.31
C LYS A 379 0.71 3.93 -4.36
N VAL A 380 -0.10 3.05 -4.93
CA VAL A 380 0.30 2.18 -6.06
C VAL A 380 0.78 3.02 -7.24
N VAL A 381 0.03 4.06 -7.63
CA VAL A 381 0.44 4.96 -8.72
C VAL A 381 1.76 5.65 -8.39
N ALA A 382 1.93 6.16 -7.17
CA ALA A 382 3.18 6.79 -6.73
C ALA A 382 4.36 5.81 -6.79
N ILE A 383 4.19 4.58 -6.30
CA ILE A 383 5.21 3.53 -6.35
C ILE A 383 5.59 3.20 -7.81
N LYS A 384 4.60 3.04 -8.72
CA LYS A 384 4.85 2.78 -10.15
C LYS A 384 5.72 3.87 -10.79
N ASN A 385 5.44 5.14 -10.49
CA ASN A 385 6.24 6.25 -11.00
C ASN A 385 7.68 6.20 -10.46
N LEU A 386 7.84 5.99 -9.14
CA LEU A 386 9.15 5.86 -8.50
C LEU A 386 9.95 4.64 -9.03
N LEU A 387 9.28 3.52 -9.30
CA LEU A 387 9.92 2.34 -9.90
C LEU A 387 10.42 2.63 -11.31
N ALA A 388 9.62 3.34 -12.13
CA ALA A 388 10.03 3.73 -13.48
C ALA A 388 11.24 4.68 -13.43
N GLU A 389 11.25 5.67 -12.54
CA GLU A 389 12.37 6.57 -12.31
C GLU A 389 13.62 5.81 -11.85
N ASN A 390 13.47 4.92 -10.85
CA ASN A 390 14.59 4.12 -10.34
C ASN A 390 15.15 3.19 -11.41
N LYS A 391 14.31 2.53 -12.20
CA LYS A 391 14.76 1.70 -13.33
C LYS A 391 15.55 2.50 -14.37
N SER A 392 15.09 3.70 -14.68
CA SER A 392 15.82 4.63 -15.57
C SER A 392 17.15 5.05 -14.96
N ALA A 393 17.17 5.39 -13.67
CA ALA A 393 18.39 5.83 -12.97
C ALA A 393 19.42 4.70 -12.84
N ILE A 394 18.99 3.45 -12.56
CA ILE A 394 19.90 2.29 -12.53
C ILE A 394 20.48 2.02 -13.93
N ASN A 395 19.68 2.11 -14.98
CA ASN A 395 20.18 1.96 -16.35
C ASN A 395 21.21 3.04 -16.72
N ALA A 396 20.98 4.29 -16.29
CA ALA A 396 21.95 5.37 -16.46
C ALA A 396 23.24 5.09 -15.66
N LEU A 397 23.13 4.60 -14.43
CA LEU A 397 24.27 4.17 -13.61
C LEU A 397 25.08 3.06 -14.31
N ILE A 398 24.40 2.02 -14.82
CA ILE A 398 25.04 0.94 -15.59
C ILE A 398 25.80 1.51 -16.78
N THR A 399 25.19 2.42 -17.52
CA THR A 399 25.82 3.07 -18.68
C THR A 399 27.02 3.91 -18.28
N GLY A 400 26.89 4.71 -17.21
CA GLY A 400 27.98 5.55 -16.69
C GLY A 400 29.16 4.71 -16.21
N VAL A 401 28.92 3.66 -15.43
CA VAL A 401 29.96 2.75 -14.95
C VAL A 401 30.63 1.98 -16.11
N SER A 402 29.84 1.52 -17.09
CA SER A 402 30.38 0.85 -18.29
C SER A 402 31.25 1.79 -19.10
N THR A 403 30.80 3.03 -19.32
CA THR A 403 31.60 4.05 -20.05
C THR A 403 32.90 4.36 -19.32
N SER A 404 32.87 4.45 -17.98
CA SER A 404 34.07 4.63 -17.17
C SER A 404 35.03 3.43 -17.27
N ALA A 405 34.50 2.21 -17.27
CA ALA A 405 35.31 1.01 -17.50
C ALA A 405 36.00 1.02 -18.88
N ASP A 406 35.28 1.45 -19.93
CA ASP A 406 35.83 1.58 -21.28
C ASP A 406 36.91 2.67 -21.37
N ALA A 407 36.71 3.81 -20.69
CA ALA A 407 37.74 4.85 -20.58
C ALA A 407 38.99 4.34 -19.84
N SER A 408 38.80 3.56 -18.76
CA SER A 408 39.92 2.92 -18.04
C SER A 408 40.66 1.90 -18.94
N ARG A 409 39.95 1.11 -19.76
CA ARG A 409 40.55 0.22 -20.76
C ARG A 409 41.38 0.99 -21.79
N ALA A 410 40.86 2.12 -22.26
CA ALA A 410 41.62 2.99 -23.17
C ALA A 410 42.90 3.52 -22.51
N SER A 411 42.84 3.93 -21.24
CA SER A 411 44.00 4.34 -20.46
C SER A 411 44.99 3.20 -20.25
N ILE A 412 44.57 1.97 -20.02
CA ILE A 412 45.43 0.78 -19.94
C ILE A 412 46.19 0.57 -21.27
N LYS A 413 45.47 0.72 -22.39
CA LYS A 413 46.12 0.61 -23.70
C LYS A 413 47.20 1.66 -23.89
N GLN A 414 46.92 2.93 -23.53
CA GLN A 414 47.91 4.01 -23.58
C GLN A 414 49.09 3.75 -22.64
N MET A 415 48.86 3.16 -21.45
CA MET A 415 49.95 2.75 -20.54
C MET A 415 50.84 1.67 -21.15
N ASN A 416 50.28 0.70 -21.86
CA ASN A 416 51.05 -0.31 -22.57
C ASN A 416 51.88 0.31 -23.70
N ASP A 417 51.32 1.27 -24.46
CA ASP A 417 52.06 1.99 -25.49
C ASP A 417 53.20 2.82 -24.88
N LEU A 418 52.96 3.44 -23.72
CA LEU A 418 53.93 4.18 -22.93
C LEU A 418 55.09 3.27 -22.44
N GLU A 419 54.78 2.04 -22.01
CA GLU A 419 55.81 1.04 -21.65
C GLU A 419 56.74 0.71 -22.83
N LEU A 420 56.15 0.56 -24.03
CA LEU A 420 56.96 0.32 -25.25
C LEU A 420 57.88 1.50 -25.57
N VAL A 421 57.41 2.74 -25.42
CA VAL A 421 58.23 3.94 -25.60
C VAL A 421 59.35 3.99 -24.56
N SER A 422 59.03 3.75 -23.29
CA SER A 422 60.03 3.70 -22.20
C SER A 422 61.12 2.65 -22.42
N ARG A 423 60.75 1.45 -22.90
CA ARG A 423 61.72 0.39 -23.27
C ARG A 423 62.62 0.79 -24.46
N ARG A 424 62.12 1.62 -25.43
CA ARG A 424 62.91 2.16 -26.48
C ARG A 424 63.95 3.16 -25.97
N ILE A 425 63.57 4.03 -25.05
CA ILE A 425 64.50 4.96 -24.40
C ILE A 425 65.57 4.19 -23.65
N ASP A 426 65.24 3.14 -22.89
CA ASP A 426 66.21 2.29 -22.18
C ASP A 426 67.32 1.76 -23.16
N LYS A 427 66.91 1.22 -24.33
CA LYS A 427 67.82 0.75 -25.34
C LYS A 427 68.72 1.86 -25.90
N ILE A 428 68.20 3.07 -26.11
CA ILE A 428 68.97 4.19 -26.62
C ILE A 428 69.94 4.70 -25.56
N VAL A 429 69.51 4.72 -24.29
CA VAL A 429 70.40 5.08 -23.15
C VAL A 429 71.55 4.11 -23.02
N GLU A 430 71.31 2.79 -23.17
CA GLU A 430 72.36 1.78 -23.18
C GLU A 430 73.35 2.01 -24.33
N ALA A 431 72.86 2.42 -25.49
CA ALA A 431 73.76 2.80 -26.62
C ALA A 431 74.63 4.04 -26.30
N ILE A 432 74.02 5.09 -25.65
CA ILE A 432 74.76 6.26 -25.18
C ILE A 432 75.81 5.88 -24.14
N SER A 433 75.47 5.07 -23.14
CA SER A 433 76.46 4.57 -22.17
C SER A 433 77.61 3.83 -22.82
N THR A 434 77.30 2.95 -23.80
CA THR A 434 78.34 2.24 -24.60
C THR A 434 79.23 3.21 -25.37
N VAL A 435 78.61 4.21 -26.02
CA VAL A 435 79.37 5.25 -26.77
C VAL A 435 80.23 6.08 -25.81
N SER A 436 79.76 6.43 -24.66
CA SER A 436 80.46 7.17 -23.60
C SER A 436 81.72 6.39 -23.13
N ILE A 437 81.55 5.08 -22.88
CA ILE A 437 82.61 4.18 -22.46
C ILE A 437 83.70 4.12 -23.62
N GLN A 438 83.22 3.96 -24.84
CA GLN A 438 84.13 3.93 -26.01
C GLN A 438 84.90 5.25 -26.20
N THR A 439 84.19 6.39 -26.03
CA THR A 439 84.78 7.72 -26.07
C THR A 439 85.81 7.91 -24.95
N ASN A 440 85.50 7.46 -23.71
CA ASN A 440 86.46 7.48 -22.61
C ASN A 440 87.74 6.66 -22.92
N MET A 441 87.55 5.44 -23.48
CA MET A 441 88.67 4.60 -23.87
C MET A 441 89.51 5.24 -24.96
N LEU A 442 88.89 5.85 -25.97
CA LEU A 442 89.57 6.56 -27.04
C LEU A 442 90.28 7.82 -26.51
N ALA A 443 89.69 8.54 -25.57
CA ALA A 443 90.35 9.67 -24.92
C ALA A 443 91.60 9.24 -24.12
N VAL A 444 91.50 8.12 -23.37
CA VAL A 444 92.66 7.52 -22.70
C VAL A 444 93.73 7.14 -23.70
N ASN A 445 93.39 6.45 -24.80
CA ASN A 445 94.34 6.11 -25.86
C ASN A 445 94.93 7.35 -26.47
N GLY A 446 94.16 8.41 -26.72
CA GLY A 446 94.64 9.70 -27.18
C GLY A 446 95.61 10.36 -26.21
N ALA A 447 95.35 10.34 -24.93
CA ALA A 447 96.25 10.83 -23.86
C ALA A 447 97.60 10.08 -23.86
N ILE A 448 97.58 8.74 -24.04
CA ILE A 448 98.79 7.91 -24.13
C ILE A 448 99.60 8.29 -25.36
N GLU A 449 98.92 8.44 -26.50
CA GLU A 449 99.67 8.79 -27.74
C GLU A 449 100.15 10.25 -27.66
N ALA A 450 99.47 11.17 -27.01
CA ALA A 450 99.92 12.51 -26.70
C ALA A 450 101.16 12.54 -25.84
N ALA A 451 101.26 11.71 -24.82
CA ALA A 451 102.44 11.55 -23.98
C ALA A 451 103.63 10.99 -24.85
N ARG A 452 103.30 10.10 -25.76
CA ARG A 452 104.32 9.52 -26.67
C ARG A 452 104.87 10.51 -27.67
N ALA A 453 104.12 11.55 -28.08
CA ALA A 453 104.58 12.60 -28.99
C ALA A 453 105.39 13.71 -28.26
N GLY A 454 105.56 13.65 -26.95
CA GLY A 454 106.41 14.56 -26.19
C GLY A 454 105.93 16.00 -26.22
N GLU A 455 106.85 16.97 -26.57
CA GLU A 455 106.52 18.42 -26.62
C GLU A 455 105.39 18.77 -27.59
N PHE A 456 105.28 18.05 -28.71
CA PHE A 456 104.22 18.24 -29.70
C PHE A 456 102.86 17.74 -29.25
N GLY A 457 102.82 16.92 -28.19
CA GLY A 457 101.62 16.33 -27.66
C GLY A 457 100.92 17.13 -26.53
N LYS A 458 101.52 18.18 -25.97
CA LYS A 458 101.03 18.89 -24.79
C LYS A 458 99.58 19.43 -24.94
N GLY A 459 99.24 20.02 -26.09
CA GLY A 459 97.91 20.51 -26.39
C GLY A 459 96.88 19.37 -26.51
N PHE A 460 97.29 18.22 -27.02
CA PHE A 460 96.42 17.04 -27.14
C PHE A 460 96.12 16.37 -25.79
N VAL A 461 97.04 16.43 -24.84
CA VAL A 461 96.75 15.91 -23.45
C VAL A 461 95.59 16.64 -22.82
N VAL A 462 95.57 17.98 -23.00
CA VAL A 462 94.42 18.78 -22.43
C VAL A 462 93.13 18.38 -23.08
N VAL A 463 93.05 18.33 -24.38
CA VAL A 463 91.84 17.96 -25.12
C VAL A 463 91.43 16.54 -24.81
N ALA A 464 92.37 15.58 -24.73
CA ALA A 464 92.08 14.22 -24.35
C ALA A 464 91.51 14.11 -22.88
N THR A 465 92.01 14.94 -21.96
CA THR A 465 91.50 15.00 -20.58
C THR A 465 90.11 15.58 -20.56
N ASP A 466 89.82 16.64 -21.30
CA ASP A 466 88.48 17.24 -21.38
C ASP A 466 87.50 16.27 -22.02
N ILE A 467 87.87 15.60 -23.13
CA ILE A 467 87.01 14.56 -23.72
C ILE A 467 86.77 13.42 -22.75
N ARG A 468 87.76 13.01 -21.96
CA ARG A 468 87.63 11.97 -20.95
C ARG A 468 86.61 12.39 -19.86
N ASN A 469 86.73 13.64 -19.37
CA ASN A 469 85.81 14.15 -18.35
C ASN A 469 84.34 14.23 -18.87
N LEU A 470 84.18 14.76 -20.11
CA LEU A 470 82.87 14.80 -20.75
C LEU A 470 82.29 13.41 -21.01
N ALA A 471 83.13 12.43 -21.38
CA ALA A 471 82.65 11.03 -21.54
C ALA A 471 82.25 10.42 -20.21
N HIS A 472 82.93 10.73 -19.11
CA HIS A 472 82.59 10.30 -17.80
C HIS A 472 81.25 10.92 -17.40
N ASP A 473 81.05 12.25 -17.50
CA ASP A 473 79.84 12.96 -17.22
C ASP A 473 78.65 12.43 -18.06
N SER A 474 78.92 12.13 -19.35
CA SER A 474 77.89 11.53 -20.21
C SER A 474 77.50 10.13 -19.75
N SER A 475 78.44 9.30 -19.27
CA SER A 475 78.13 7.98 -18.71
C SER A 475 77.30 8.07 -17.43
N GLU A 476 77.65 8.96 -16.49
CA GLU A 476 76.94 9.21 -15.26
C GLU A 476 75.48 9.69 -15.51
N ASN A 477 75.34 10.61 -16.48
CA ASN A 477 74.04 11.06 -16.95
C ASN A 477 73.22 9.92 -17.58
N ALA A 478 73.87 9.06 -18.39
CA ALA A 478 73.19 7.88 -18.96
C ALA A 478 72.70 6.92 -17.88
N ASP A 479 73.53 6.63 -16.88
CA ASP A 479 73.14 5.80 -15.75
C ASP A 479 71.98 6.42 -14.94
N SER A 480 71.97 7.72 -14.68
CA SER A 480 70.90 8.46 -14.05
C SER A 480 69.60 8.39 -14.87
N ILE A 481 69.65 8.52 -16.19
CA ILE A 481 68.49 8.34 -17.06
C ILE A 481 67.99 6.91 -17.00
N LYS A 482 68.85 5.90 -16.99
CA LYS A 482 68.49 4.49 -16.89
C LYS A 482 67.73 4.19 -15.62
N ASP A 483 68.15 4.73 -14.48
CA ASP A 483 67.43 4.57 -13.20
C ASP A 483 66.05 5.24 -13.24
N LEU A 484 65.94 6.45 -13.79
CA LEU A 484 64.66 7.14 -13.95
C LEU A 484 63.74 6.41 -14.93
N VAL A 485 64.26 5.87 -16.04
CA VAL A 485 63.48 5.08 -17.01
C VAL A 485 62.92 3.82 -16.33
N LYS A 486 63.74 3.15 -15.51
CA LYS A 486 63.26 2.00 -14.73
C LYS A 486 62.16 2.39 -13.75
N ALA A 487 62.32 3.50 -13.02
CA ALA A 487 61.27 4.00 -12.13
C ALA A 487 59.99 4.33 -12.88
N VAL A 488 60.08 4.89 -14.10
CA VAL A 488 58.92 5.12 -14.97
C VAL A 488 58.24 3.80 -15.36
N GLN A 489 59.02 2.78 -15.77
CA GLN A 489 58.49 1.44 -16.12
C GLN A 489 57.77 0.78 -14.94
N ASP A 490 58.35 0.81 -13.76
CA ASP A 490 57.77 0.27 -12.56
C ASP A 490 56.44 0.96 -12.22
N GLN A 491 56.40 2.30 -12.33
CA GLN A 491 55.20 3.11 -12.07
C GLN A 491 54.11 2.85 -13.11
N ILE A 492 54.45 2.71 -14.41
CA ILE A 492 53.52 2.28 -15.46
C ILE A 492 52.84 0.95 -15.09
N GLY A 493 53.67 -0.02 -14.63
CA GLY A 493 53.17 -1.32 -14.24
C GLY A 493 52.21 -1.28 -13.04
N VAL A 494 52.46 -0.37 -12.08
CA VAL A 494 51.54 -0.17 -10.95
C VAL A 494 50.22 0.42 -11.43
N VAL A 495 50.26 1.54 -12.15
CA VAL A 495 49.04 2.20 -12.63
C VAL A 495 48.23 1.28 -13.54
N GLY A 496 48.91 0.52 -14.44
CA GLY A 496 48.26 -0.45 -15.31
C GLY A 496 47.49 -1.53 -14.53
N ARG A 497 48.08 -2.04 -13.45
CA ARG A 497 47.39 -3.03 -12.58
C ARG A 497 46.18 -2.41 -11.86
N ASP A 498 46.35 -1.22 -11.28
CA ASP A 498 45.25 -0.55 -10.56
C ASP A 498 44.08 -0.25 -11.49
N LEU A 499 44.35 0.26 -12.70
CA LEU A 499 43.29 0.48 -13.68
C LEU A 499 42.61 -0.82 -14.12
N ASN A 500 43.35 -1.92 -14.23
CA ASN A 500 42.76 -3.23 -14.56
C ASN A 500 41.85 -3.75 -13.45
N GLU A 501 42.25 -3.60 -12.19
CA GLU A 501 41.36 -3.94 -11.04
C GLU A 501 40.08 -3.10 -11.03
N ILE A 502 40.19 -1.80 -11.35
CA ILE A 502 39.03 -0.91 -11.49
C ILE A 502 38.08 -1.43 -12.57
N VAL A 503 38.63 -1.83 -13.74
CA VAL A 503 37.80 -2.39 -14.83
C VAL A 503 37.10 -3.68 -14.40
N ILE A 504 37.81 -4.61 -13.76
CA ILE A 504 37.23 -5.87 -13.28
C ILE A 504 36.12 -5.60 -12.28
N SER A 505 36.35 -4.72 -11.31
CA SER A 505 35.37 -4.32 -10.32
C SER A 505 34.14 -3.68 -10.97
N ALA A 506 34.36 -2.74 -11.90
CA ALA A 506 33.28 -2.06 -12.62
C ALA A 506 32.38 -3.04 -13.40
N VAL A 507 32.98 -4.00 -14.10
CA VAL A 507 32.24 -5.05 -14.85
C VAL A 507 31.40 -5.90 -13.88
N SER A 508 31.96 -6.29 -12.73
CA SER A 508 31.24 -7.04 -11.70
C SER A 508 30.05 -6.25 -11.16
N GLU A 509 30.23 -4.94 -10.89
CA GLU A 509 29.15 -4.10 -10.36
C GLU A 509 28.05 -3.84 -11.42
N VAL A 510 28.40 -3.76 -12.70
CA VAL A 510 27.41 -3.70 -13.79
C VAL A 510 26.51 -4.94 -13.80
N GLU A 511 27.08 -6.14 -13.63
CA GLU A 511 26.27 -7.37 -13.58
C GLU A 511 25.36 -7.41 -12.35
N LYS A 512 25.82 -6.96 -11.19
CA LYS A 512 24.96 -6.81 -9.99
C LYS A 512 23.84 -5.80 -10.23
N ALA A 513 24.14 -4.67 -10.85
CA ALA A 513 23.16 -3.65 -11.19
C ALA A 513 22.07 -4.17 -12.16
N LYS A 514 22.44 -5.04 -13.11
CA LYS A 514 21.47 -5.73 -13.98
C LYS A 514 20.54 -6.63 -13.18
N ALA A 515 21.05 -7.37 -12.20
CA ALA A 515 20.23 -8.18 -11.30
C ALA A 515 19.25 -7.29 -10.50
N THR A 516 19.72 -6.14 -9.99
CA THR A 516 18.87 -5.14 -9.33
C THR A 516 17.75 -4.64 -10.25
N THR A 517 18.03 -4.45 -11.55
CA THR A 517 16.98 -4.08 -12.53
C THR A 517 15.93 -5.19 -12.67
N ALA A 518 16.31 -6.46 -12.61
CA ALA A 518 15.38 -7.58 -12.63
C ALA A 518 14.51 -7.61 -11.37
N ASP A 519 15.08 -7.31 -10.19
CA ASP A 519 14.31 -7.19 -8.95
C ASP A 519 13.28 -6.06 -9.01
N LEU A 520 13.62 -4.90 -9.60
CA LEU A 520 12.66 -3.80 -9.82
C LEU A 520 11.51 -4.22 -10.75
N VAL A 521 11.76 -5.05 -11.76
CA VAL A 521 10.70 -5.61 -12.62
C VAL A 521 9.80 -6.56 -11.81
N SER A 522 10.35 -7.35 -10.90
CA SER A 522 9.57 -8.23 -10.03
C SER A 522 8.69 -7.42 -9.06
N ILE A 523 9.24 -6.34 -8.47
CA ILE A 523 8.48 -5.41 -7.65
C ILE A 523 7.34 -4.77 -8.46
N GLU A 524 7.60 -4.33 -9.70
CA GLU A 524 6.59 -3.77 -10.60
C GLU A 524 5.45 -4.77 -10.85
N SER A 525 5.78 -6.04 -11.08
CA SER A 525 4.79 -7.12 -11.25
C SER A 525 3.94 -7.34 -9.99
N ASP A 526 4.56 -7.33 -8.80
CA ASP A 526 3.82 -7.49 -7.54
C ASP A 526 2.91 -6.30 -7.25
N ILE A 527 3.35 -5.09 -7.59
CA ILE A 527 2.53 -3.86 -7.47
C ILE A 527 1.34 -3.89 -8.43
N LEU A 528 1.46 -4.48 -9.63
CA LEU A 528 0.32 -4.67 -10.53
C LEU A 528 -0.75 -5.60 -9.93
N VAL A 529 -0.34 -6.63 -9.18
CA VAL A 529 -1.29 -7.51 -8.46
C VAL A 529 -2.01 -6.74 -7.35
N VAL A 530 -1.27 -5.88 -6.61
CA VAL A 530 -1.87 -5.00 -5.59
C VAL A 530 -2.84 -4.00 -6.23
N GLU A 531 -2.48 -3.40 -7.37
CA GLU A 531 -3.34 -2.50 -8.16
C GLU A 531 -4.67 -3.18 -8.52
N LYS A 532 -4.57 -4.39 -9.09
CA LYS A 532 -5.75 -5.18 -9.46
C LYS A 532 -6.61 -5.51 -8.24
N GLY A 533 -5.99 -6.01 -7.15
CA GLY A 533 -6.70 -6.33 -5.92
C GLY A 533 -7.40 -5.10 -5.30
N THR A 534 -6.76 -3.94 -5.35
CA THR A 534 -7.35 -2.68 -4.88
C THR A 534 -8.55 -2.25 -5.73
N ALA A 535 -8.46 -2.39 -7.06
CA ALA A 535 -9.57 -2.11 -7.97
C ALA A 535 -10.75 -3.07 -7.74
N GLU A 536 -10.48 -4.36 -7.53
CA GLU A 536 -11.50 -5.37 -7.21
C GLU A 536 -12.17 -5.10 -5.84
N ILE A 537 -11.41 -4.61 -4.84
CA ILE A 537 -11.96 -4.18 -3.55
C ILE A 537 -12.91 -2.99 -3.75
N LEU A 538 -12.55 -2.00 -4.56
CA LEU A 538 -13.42 -0.85 -4.86
C LEU A 538 -14.72 -1.31 -5.56
N ALA A 539 -14.61 -2.15 -6.56
CA ALA A 539 -15.78 -2.70 -7.27
C ALA A 539 -16.68 -3.51 -6.33
N ALA A 540 -16.12 -4.38 -5.49
CA ALA A 540 -16.87 -5.12 -4.48
C ALA A 540 -17.54 -4.19 -3.46
N SER A 541 -16.88 -3.08 -3.10
CA SER A 541 -17.46 -2.08 -2.21
C SER A 541 -18.67 -1.38 -2.82
N ASP A 542 -18.63 -1.07 -4.11
CA ASP A 542 -19.77 -0.48 -4.82
C ASP A 542 -20.95 -1.46 -4.92
N GLU A 543 -20.70 -2.75 -5.17
CA GLU A 543 -21.72 -3.80 -5.15
C GLU A 543 -22.36 -3.93 -3.77
N ILE A 544 -21.56 -3.91 -2.70
CA ILE A 544 -22.05 -3.95 -1.32
C ILE A 544 -22.89 -2.71 -1.02
N ALA A 545 -22.45 -1.51 -1.44
CA ALA A 545 -23.22 -0.28 -1.24
C ALA A 545 -24.61 -0.34 -1.88
N ALA A 546 -24.71 -0.87 -3.11
CA ALA A 546 -25.98 -1.05 -3.79
C ALA A 546 -26.88 -2.05 -3.06
N ALA A 547 -26.33 -3.18 -2.60
CA ALA A 547 -27.08 -4.17 -1.82
C ALA A 547 -27.56 -3.60 -0.48
N ILE A 548 -26.74 -2.81 0.21
CA ILE A 548 -27.10 -2.13 1.47
C ILE A 548 -28.23 -1.12 1.27
N ALA A 549 -28.23 -0.37 0.16
CA ALA A 549 -29.33 0.54 -0.16
C ALA A 549 -30.66 -0.20 -0.32
N GLN A 550 -30.63 -1.39 -0.94
CA GLN A 550 -31.80 -2.25 -1.10
C GLN A 550 -32.28 -2.82 0.24
N VAL A 551 -31.33 -3.28 1.09
CA VAL A 551 -31.66 -3.75 2.45
C VAL A 551 -32.29 -2.64 3.29
N LYS A 552 -31.76 -1.42 3.28
CA LYS A 552 -32.35 -0.26 3.99
C LYS A 552 -33.81 -0.06 3.60
N LYS A 553 -34.11 -0.08 2.30
CA LYS A 553 -35.49 0.03 1.80
C LYS A 553 -36.37 -1.12 2.30
N GLY A 554 -35.86 -2.35 2.30
CA GLY A 554 -36.56 -3.51 2.84
C GLY A 554 -36.87 -3.36 4.32
N ILE A 555 -35.89 -2.93 5.14
CA ILE A 555 -36.07 -2.70 6.58
C ILE A 555 -37.11 -1.60 6.85
N GLU A 556 -37.11 -0.51 6.07
CA GLU A 556 -38.15 0.55 6.20
C GLU A 556 -39.55 0.01 5.90
N GLN A 557 -39.70 -0.82 4.86
CA GLN A 557 -40.96 -1.47 4.52
C GLN A 557 -41.43 -2.44 5.63
N ILE A 558 -40.52 -3.27 6.16
CA ILE A 558 -40.80 -4.19 7.26
C ILE A 558 -41.24 -3.42 8.52
N SER A 559 -40.54 -2.36 8.90
CA SER A 559 -40.86 -1.52 10.04
C SER A 559 -42.23 -0.85 9.91
N ALA A 560 -42.56 -0.38 8.70
CA ALA A 560 -43.87 0.19 8.40
C ALA A 560 -44.98 -0.86 8.50
N ALA A 561 -44.77 -2.05 7.93
CA ALA A 561 -45.72 -3.16 8.01
C ALA A 561 -45.93 -3.65 9.46
N ALA A 562 -44.86 -3.76 10.26
CA ALA A 562 -44.98 -4.12 11.67
C ALA A 562 -45.75 -3.08 12.47
N THR A 563 -45.56 -1.79 12.22
CA THR A 563 -46.29 -0.71 12.87
C THR A 563 -47.78 -0.74 12.52
N GLU A 564 -48.09 -1.01 11.25
CA GLU A 564 -49.47 -1.13 10.77
C GLU A 564 -50.16 -2.37 11.38
N ALA A 565 -49.44 -3.49 11.46
CA ALA A 565 -49.93 -4.72 12.10
C ALA A 565 -50.19 -4.53 13.61
N ASP A 566 -49.29 -3.86 14.34
CA ASP A 566 -49.49 -3.53 15.77
C ASP A 566 -50.73 -2.65 15.99
N LYS A 567 -50.90 -1.63 15.15
CA LYS A 567 -52.06 -0.77 15.15
C LYS A 567 -53.35 -1.55 14.87
N ALA A 568 -53.35 -2.38 13.81
CA ALA A 568 -54.50 -3.22 13.48
C ALA A 568 -54.82 -4.24 14.58
N ALA A 569 -53.81 -4.85 15.22
CA ALA A 569 -53.96 -5.74 16.36
C ALA A 569 -54.57 -5.02 17.59
N THR A 570 -54.13 -3.77 17.83
CA THR A 570 -54.67 -2.93 18.90
C THR A 570 -56.14 -2.55 18.62
N GLU A 571 -56.48 -2.20 17.40
CA GLU A 571 -57.85 -1.91 16.97
C GLU A 571 -58.72 -3.16 17.05
N ALA A 572 -58.21 -4.32 16.60
CA ALA A 572 -58.88 -5.61 16.72
C ALA A 572 -59.14 -6.00 18.20
N SER A 573 -58.13 -5.82 19.07
CA SER A 573 -58.28 -6.05 20.51
C SER A 573 -59.35 -5.15 21.13
N SER A 574 -59.39 -3.87 20.73
CA SER A 574 -60.39 -2.91 21.20
C SER A 574 -61.81 -3.30 20.73
N ALA A 575 -61.93 -3.68 19.44
CA ALA A 575 -63.19 -4.14 18.87
C ALA A 575 -63.66 -5.44 19.53
N ALA A 576 -62.76 -6.41 19.81
CA ALA A 576 -63.07 -7.65 20.53
C ALA A 576 -63.51 -7.37 21.96
N GLN A 577 -62.91 -6.40 22.66
CA GLN A 577 -63.34 -5.96 23.98
C GLN A 577 -64.77 -5.33 23.98
N GLN A 578 -65.08 -4.51 22.97
CA GLN A 578 -66.42 -3.93 22.79
C GLN A 578 -67.46 -5.00 22.47
N GLN A 579 -67.09 -5.97 21.60
CA GLN A 579 -67.94 -7.14 21.33
C GLN A 579 -68.16 -7.99 22.56
N SER A 580 -67.10 -8.26 23.35
CA SER A 580 -67.21 -9.00 24.61
C SER A 580 -68.20 -8.32 25.56
N LYS A 581 -68.07 -7.00 25.68
CA LYS A 581 -68.99 -6.22 26.53
C LYS A 581 -70.41 -6.20 25.97
N GLY A 582 -70.59 -6.05 24.66
CA GLY A 582 -71.91 -6.13 24.01
C GLY A 582 -72.54 -7.51 24.16
N ALA A 583 -71.72 -8.59 24.06
CA ALA A 583 -72.20 -9.96 24.31
C ALA A 583 -72.59 -10.22 25.79
N GLU A 584 -71.78 -9.67 26.76
CA GLU A 584 -72.16 -9.71 28.20
C GLU A 584 -73.45 -8.96 28.47
N ASP A 585 -73.61 -7.76 27.91
CA ASP A 585 -74.85 -6.96 28.05
C ASP A 585 -76.04 -7.69 27.39
N LEU A 586 -75.84 -8.36 26.27
CA LEU A 586 -76.80 -9.21 25.58
C LEU A 586 -77.20 -10.42 26.43
N ALA A 587 -76.22 -11.16 26.98
CA ALA A 587 -76.46 -12.30 27.85
C ALA A 587 -77.24 -11.89 29.11
N ALA A 588 -76.86 -10.76 29.71
CA ALA A 588 -77.59 -10.22 30.88
C ALA A 588 -79.04 -9.81 30.52
N ALA A 589 -79.24 -9.22 29.33
CA ALA A 589 -80.56 -8.88 28.83
C ALA A 589 -81.42 -10.13 28.53
N ILE A 590 -80.79 -11.19 27.97
CA ILE A 590 -81.49 -12.51 27.77
C ILE A 590 -81.88 -13.14 29.11
N GLU A 591 -80.98 -13.17 30.12
CA GLU A 591 -81.31 -13.65 31.47
C GLU A 591 -82.44 -12.84 32.13
N GLU A 592 -82.40 -11.51 31.95
CA GLU A 592 -83.44 -10.65 32.46
C GLU A 592 -84.78 -10.88 31.75
N ILE A 593 -84.78 -11.09 30.43
CA ILE A 593 -86.00 -11.46 29.68
C ILE A 593 -86.50 -12.84 30.10
N ALA A 594 -85.62 -13.83 30.28
CA ALA A 594 -85.94 -15.18 30.72
C ALA A 594 -86.57 -15.15 32.15
N SER A 595 -85.92 -14.40 33.05
CA SER A 595 -86.44 -14.19 34.42
C SER A 595 -87.78 -13.50 34.43
N LEU A 596 -87.99 -12.51 33.58
CA LEU A 596 -89.24 -11.80 33.40
C LEU A 596 -90.32 -12.68 32.75
N ALA A 597 -89.96 -13.54 31.81
CA ALA A 597 -90.85 -14.53 31.20
C ALA A 597 -91.34 -15.57 32.26
N ASP A 598 -90.44 -16.03 33.15
CA ASP A 598 -90.69 -16.95 34.22
C ASP A 598 -91.64 -16.28 35.32
N GLU A 599 -91.35 -15.01 35.62
CA GLU A 599 -92.22 -14.23 36.52
C GLU A 599 -93.61 -14.04 35.92
N LEU A 600 -93.72 -13.78 34.61
CA LEU A 600 -95.01 -13.66 33.91
C LEU A 600 -95.75 -15.01 33.85
N GLN A 601 -95.03 -16.11 33.61
CA GLN A 601 -95.59 -17.45 33.57
C GLN A 601 -96.04 -17.89 34.96
N SER A 602 -95.38 -17.51 36.03
CA SER A 602 -95.75 -17.80 37.43
C SER A 602 -96.86 -16.88 37.96
N ALA A 603 -97.12 -15.76 37.27
CA ALA A 603 -98.20 -14.81 37.63
C ALA A 603 -99.52 -15.03 36.86
N ALA A 604 -99.55 -15.88 35.84
CA ALA A 604 -100.69 -16.33 35.06
C ALA A 604 -101.35 -17.58 35.71
#